data_a9ec2f62ad8d4482fea23e6a55aa5929
#
_entry.id   a9ec2f62ad8d4482fea23e6a55aa5929
#
_cell.length_a   1.000
_cell.length_b   1.000
_cell.length_c   1.000
_cell.angle_alpha   90.00
_cell.angle_beta   90.00
_cell.angle_gamma   90.00
#
_symmetry.space_group_name_H-M   'P 1'
#
loop_
_entity.id
_entity.type
_entity.pdbx_description
1 polymer ?
#
loop_
_entity_poly.entity_id
_entity_poly.type
_entity_poly.pdbx_seq_one_letter_code
_entity_poly.pdbx_strand_id
1 'polypeptide(L)' 'MFIAGDFNDWHPRSHPMKRHPDGAWHAQLPLGHGHHHYRFLVDGKPTLDPRAQGIARDHLGEKVSLIAVS' A
#
# COMPACT_ATOMS: atom_id res chain seq x y z
N MET A 1 -6.23 -9.83 2.36
CA MET A 1 -5.51 -8.76 1.64
C MET A 1 -4.80 -7.87 2.65
N PHE A 2 -3.54 -7.56 2.37
CA PHE A 2 -2.71 -6.76 3.25
C PHE A 2 -2.13 -5.58 2.46
N ILE A 3 -1.66 -4.56 3.19
CA ILE A 3 -0.93 -3.46 2.61
C ILE A 3 0.48 -3.41 3.22
N ALA A 4 1.49 -3.28 2.39
CA ALA A 4 2.88 -3.14 2.83
C ALA A 4 3.48 -1.89 2.20
N GLY A 5 4.32 -1.20 2.93
CA GLY A 5 4.95 0.01 2.45
C GLY A 5 6.07 0.47 3.34
N ASP A 6 6.62 1.65 3.02
CA ASP A 6 7.72 2.23 3.77
C ASP A 6 7.32 2.62 5.21
N PHE A 7 6.01 2.70 5.50
CA PHE A 7 5.49 3.02 6.82
C PHE A 7 5.52 1.82 7.78
N ASN A 8 5.71 0.60 7.29
CA ASN A 8 5.75 -0.61 8.12
C ASN A 8 6.91 -1.53 7.73
N ASP A 9 7.99 -0.95 7.19
CA ASP A 9 9.17 -1.69 6.73
C ASP A 9 8.84 -2.80 5.73
N TRP A 10 7.80 -2.57 4.92
CA TRP A 10 7.32 -3.53 3.91
C TRP A 10 6.93 -4.88 4.50
N HIS A 11 6.52 -4.90 5.77
CA HIS A 11 6.10 -6.13 6.42
C HIS A 11 4.80 -6.65 5.81
N PRO A 12 4.77 -7.89 5.29
CA PRO A 12 3.65 -8.37 4.48
C PRO A 12 2.37 -8.66 5.26
N ARG A 13 2.41 -8.69 6.59
CA ARG A 13 1.26 -9.09 7.41
C ARG A 13 0.96 -8.17 8.58
N SER A 14 1.58 -7.00 8.65
CA SER A 14 1.36 -6.12 9.79
C SER A 14 0.13 -5.24 9.66
N HIS A 15 -0.38 -5.03 8.46
CA HIS A 15 -1.55 -4.18 8.20
C HIS A 15 -2.58 -4.90 7.32
N PRO A 16 -3.44 -5.73 7.92
CA PRO A 16 -4.53 -6.36 7.16
C PRO A 16 -5.55 -5.31 6.73
N MET A 17 -6.06 -5.45 5.51
CA MET A 17 -7.13 -4.61 5.01
C MET A 17 -8.49 -5.25 5.29
N LYS A 18 -9.49 -4.41 5.51
CA LYS A 18 -10.86 -4.87 5.76
C LYS A 18 -11.73 -4.57 4.55
N ARG A 19 -12.56 -5.55 4.19
CA ARG A 19 -13.55 -5.35 3.14
C ARG A 19 -14.82 -4.76 3.76
N HIS A 20 -15.26 -3.64 3.21
CA HIS A 20 -16.48 -2.96 3.65
C HIS A 20 -17.69 -3.43 2.82
N PRO A 21 -18.93 -3.17 3.30
CA PRO A 21 -20.13 -3.58 2.56
C PRO A 21 -20.26 -3.01 1.15
N ASP A 22 -19.56 -1.89 0.85
CA ASP A 22 -19.51 -1.31 -0.49
C ASP A 22 -18.62 -2.09 -1.45
N GLY A 23 -17.96 -3.15 -0.98
CA GLY A 23 -17.05 -3.96 -1.78
C GLY A 23 -15.63 -3.46 -1.81
N ALA A 24 -15.34 -2.28 -1.27
CA ALA A 24 -13.99 -1.72 -1.23
C ALA A 24 -13.18 -2.24 -0.05
N TRP A 25 -11.87 -2.32 -0.24
CA TRP A 25 -10.93 -2.67 0.82
C TRP A 25 -10.39 -1.41 1.48
N HIS A 26 -10.33 -1.41 2.80
CA HIS A 26 -9.90 -0.25 3.58
C HIS A 26 -8.85 -0.64 4.62
N ALA A 27 -7.92 0.28 4.87
CA ALA A 27 -6.98 0.18 5.98
C ALA A 27 -6.73 1.58 6.53
N GLN A 28 -6.57 1.69 7.85
CA GLN A 28 -6.18 2.93 8.50
C GLN A 28 -4.70 2.87 8.81
N LEU A 29 -3.96 3.88 8.36
CA LEU A 29 -2.51 3.91 8.48
C LEU A 29 -2.07 5.25 9.08
N PRO A 30 -1.14 5.25 10.04
CA PRO A 30 -0.62 6.48 10.63
C PRO A 30 0.47 7.09 9.74
N LEU A 31 0.07 7.64 8.59
CA LEU A 31 1.03 8.24 7.66
C LEU A 31 1.30 9.69 8.01
N GLY A 32 2.58 10.07 8.09
CA GLY A 32 2.99 11.45 8.25
C GLY A 32 2.97 12.20 6.92
N HIS A 33 3.36 13.49 6.97
CA HIS A 33 3.47 14.31 5.76
C HIS A 33 4.54 13.75 4.82
N GLY A 34 4.31 13.91 3.52
CA GLY A 34 5.27 13.53 2.50
C GLY A 34 4.79 12.42 1.60
N HIS A 35 5.71 11.88 0.83
CA HIS A 35 5.42 10.80 -0.11
C HIS A 35 5.67 9.45 0.56
N HIS A 36 4.74 8.50 0.34
CA HIS A 36 4.87 7.15 0.84
C HIS A 36 4.70 6.17 -0.30
N HIS A 37 5.46 5.09 -0.27
CA HIS A 37 5.38 4.01 -1.24
C HIS A 37 4.70 2.82 -0.59
N TYR A 38 3.83 2.15 -1.34
CA TYR A 38 3.08 1.00 -0.82
C TYR A 38 2.70 0.06 -1.94
N ARG A 39 2.28 -1.13 -1.57
CA ARG A 39 1.66 -2.09 -2.48
C ARG A 39 0.68 -2.96 -1.70
N PHE A 40 -0.28 -3.52 -2.42
CA PHE A 40 -1.19 -4.51 -1.86
C PHE A 40 -0.59 -5.91 -1.96
N LEU A 41 -0.96 -6.76 -1.03
CA LEU A 41 -0.63 -8.18 -1.08
C LEU A 41 -1.94 -8.95 -1.13
N VAL A 42 -2.26 -9.47 -2.29
CA VAL A 42 -3.48 -10.25 -2.54
C VAL A 42 -3.06 -11.71 -2.62
N ASP A 43 -3.47 -12.51 -1.63
CA ASP A 43 -3.06 -13.90 -1.50
C ASP A 43 -1.53 -14.06 -1.54
N GLY A 44 -0.82 -13.13 -0.89
CA GLY A 44 0.63 -13.12 -0.85
C GLY A 44 1.32 -12.57 -2.10
N LYS A 45 0.55 -12.13 -3.11
CA LYS A 45 1.11 -11.62 -4.37
C LYS A 45 1.14 -10.09 -4.37
N PRO A 46 2.27 -9.45 -4.68
CA PRO A 46 2.34 -7.99 -4.81
C PRO A 46 1.43 -7.50 -5.92
N THR A 47 0.62 -6.47 -5.61
CA THR A 47 -0.35 -5.92 -6.54
C THR A 47 -0.33 -4.40 -6.43
N LEU A 48 -0.26 -3.71 -7.56
CA LEU A 48 -0.34 -2.26 -7.58
C LEU A 48 -1.78 -1.79 -7.32
N ASP A 49 -1.90 -0.63 -6.67
CA ASP A 49 -3.20 0.01 -6.50
C ASP A 49 -3.57 0.74 -7.80
N PRO A 50 -4.65 0.34 -8.48
CA PRO A 50 -5.05 0.99 -9.72
C PRO A 50 -5.53 2.43 -9.52
N ARG A 51 -5.82 2.83 -8.28
CA ARG A 51 -6.27 4.19 -7.94
C ARG A 51 -5.18 5.01 -7.26
N ALA A 52 -3.93 4.57 -7.29
CA ALA A 52 -2.84 5.30 -6.69
C ALA A 52 -2.62 6.65 -7.37
N GLN A 53 -2.12 7.62 -6.62
CA GLN A 53 -1.78 8.94 -7.16
C GLN A 53 -0.64 8.86 -8.17
N GLY A 54 0.23 7.87 -8.04
CA GLY A 54 1.35 7.69 -8.93
C GLY A 54 1.99 6.33 -8.74
N ILE A 55 3.02 6.08 -9.54
CA ILE A 55 3.80 4.85 -9.49
C ILE A 55 5.26 5.23 -9.33
N ALA A 56 5.95 4.56 -8.40
CA ALA A 56 7.37 4.71 -8.18
C ALA A 56 8.05 3.34 -8.28
N ARG A 57 9.36 3.32 -8.12
CA ARG A 57 10.12 2.08 -8.04
C ARG A 57 10.78 1.98 -6.67
N ASP A 58 10.78 0.78 -6.11
CA ASP A 58 11.47 0.51 -4.87
C ASP A 58 12.98 0.32 -5.11
N HIS A 59 13.71 -0.02 -4.04
CA HIS A 59 15.16 -0.20 -4.13
C HIS A 59 15.57 -1.41 -5.00
N LEU A 60 14.64 -2.31 -5.29
CA LEU A 60 14.87 -3.45 -6.17
C LEU A 60 14.44 -3.16 -7.61
N GLY A 61 13.94 -1.95 -7.90
CA GLY A 61 13.47 -1.57 -9.22
C GLY A 61 12.05 -2.04 -9.53
N GLU A 62 11.34 -2.60 -8.57
CA GLU A 62 9.96 -3.03 -8.77
C GLU A 62 8.99 -1.85 -8.63
N LYS A 63 7.92 -1.88 -9.41
CA LYS A 63 6.91 -0.82 -9.36
C LYS A 63 6.10 -0.92 -8.07
N VAL A 64 5.90 0.22 -7.43
CA VAL A 64 5.07 0.35 -6.25
C VAL A 64 4.15 1.55 -6.39
N SER A 65 3.07 1.57 -5.63
CA SER A 65 2.13 2.68 -5.64
C SER A 65 2.65 3.84 -4.80
N LEU A 66 2.28 5.04 -5.17
CA LEU A 66 2.71 6.28 -4.49
C LEU A 66 1.50 7.01 -3.95
N ILE A 67 1.59 7.48 -2.70
CA ILE A 67 0.62 8.38 -2.09
C ILE A 67 1.35 9.56 -1.47
N ALA A 68 0.82 10.76 -1.67
CA ALA A 68 1.32 11.98 -1.04
C ALA A 68 0.35 12.43 0.04
N VAL A 69 0.87 12.70 1.23
CA VAL A 69 0.10 13.21 2.37
C VAL A 69 0.56 14.63 2.66
N SER A 70 -0.36 15.56 2.58
CA SER A 70 -0.09 16.99 2.83
C SER A 70 -0.46 17.41 4.24
#